data_0e6730733141fb01e3c5df11325141f0
#
_entry.id   0e6730733141fb01e3c5df11325141f0
#
_cell.length_a   1.000
_cell.length_b   1.000
_cell.length_c   1.000
_cell.angle_alpha   90.00
_cell.angle_beta   90.00
_cell.angle_gamma   90.00
#
_symmetry.space_group_name_H-M   'P 1'
#
loop_
_entity.id
_entity.type
_entity.pdbx_description
1 polymer ?
#
loop_
_entity_poly.entity_id
_entity_poly.type
_entity_poly.pdbx_seq_one_letter_code
_entity_poly.pdbx_strand_id
1 'polypeptide(L)'
;MPTGQETISHAAPNGTVELAIRPAAFPGHPEIYSKKDIEKERELAGIDFYNGKTKEGFDIVLIPKTYSTSPGINIHSVKLPAGTSHLGYAATHTGKAHSSGDNVIAKYKQSIPTHFTYSPSILGYYHLSRFLDTGHVEPAIVRTMDVAAHKPLADLGKAKAIGSNNRKQWTELRALDETHSNPTLYTEDGRQLYGALQANPTGEGSYPHLSDLGGAGAFAASAEFGKVTNSNPLKLNCKDDSGKLNQAAVQQIVQVKDLSDMVLMDFIMSQADRFSGNMHSQKVYVWIENGALKHKTKKGDPTKAAEQLKEIPPEAVLINRMIMKDNDAGLISGNSAKTYHLLEKISHMDAKTYNRLLDLQKELQKPEVAQWYQTELLFTATDFKTMKGNVDQAVQILSSRKDKGLFLDANVSAALRGA
;
A
#
# COMPACT_ATOMS: atom_id res chain seq x y z
N MET A 1 -7.79 -17.47 -13.68
CA MET A 1 -7.98 -17.16 -12.25
C MET A 1 -6.69 -17.46 -11.51
N PRO A 2 -6.32 -16.65 -10.49
CA PRO A 2 -5.22 -17.01 -9.59
C PRO A 2 -5.42 -18.39 -9.00
N THR A 3 -4.36 -19.17 -8.89
CA THR A 3 -4.40 -20.48 -8.25
C THR A 3 -4.43 -20.38 -6.74
N GLY A 4 -3.77 -19.34 -6.20
CA GLY A 4 -3.79 -18.96 -4.80
C GLY A 4 -3.15 -20.00 -3.86
N GLN A 5 -2.69 -19.54 -2.71
CA GLN A 5 -2.31 -20.42 -1.61
C GLN A 5 -3.54 -20.92 -0.83
N GLU A 6 -4.56 -20.07 -0.76
CA GLU A 6 -5.81 -20.33 -0.04
C GLU A 6 -6.94 -19.52 -0.69
N THR A 7 -8.06 -20.14 -0.97
CA THR A 7 -9.25 -19.49 -1.53
C THR A 7 -10.42 -19.70 -0.58
N ILE A 8 -11.07 -18.59 -0.20
CA ILE A 8 -12.29 -18.60 0.60
C ILE A 8 -13.44 -18.14 -0.29
N SER A 9 -14.54 -18.92 -0.27
CA SER A 9 -15.75 -18.63 -1.03
C SER A 9 -16.76 -17.86 -0.15
N HIS A 10 -17.38 -16.83 -0.73
CA HIS A 10 -18.44 -16.05 -0.10
C HIS A 10 -19.67 -16.03 -1.01
N ALA A 11 -20.86 -16.14 -0.43
CA ALA A 11 -22.10 -16.07 -1.19
C ALA A 11 -22.51 -14.61 -1.37
N ALA A 12 -22.68 -14.17 -2.63
CA ALA A 12 -23.33 -12.91 -2.95
C ALA A 12 -24.86 -13.00 -2.77
N PRO A 13 -25.58 -11.88 -2.64
CA PRO A 13 -27.03 -11.87 -2.38
C PRO A 13 -27.87 -12.60 -3.46
N ASN A 14 -27.37 -12.70 -4.69
CA ASN A 14 -28.02 -13.40 -5.80
C ASN A 14 -27.60 -14.88 -5.91
N GLY A 15 -26.83 -15.40 -4.94
CA GLY A 15 -26.35 -16.77 -4.93
C GLY A 15 -25.07 -17.03 -5.73
N THR A 16 -24.48 -15.99 -6.37
CA THR A 16 -23.16 -16.11 -7.00
C THR A 16 -22.09 -16.32 -5.92
N VAL A 17 -21.12 -17.17 -6.22
CA VAL A 17 -19.98 -17.43 -5.30
C VAL A 17 -18.82 -16.50 -5.66
N GLU A 18 -18.53 -15.57 -4.78
CA GLU A 18 -17.36 -14.70 -4.86
C GLU A 18 -16.15 -15.36 -4.22
N LEU A 19 -14.95 -15.00 -4.68
CA LEU A 19 -13.70 -15.57 -4.23
C LEU A 19 -12.81 -14.52 -3.56
N ALA A 20 -12.30 -14.85 -2.39
CA ALA A 20 -11.18 -14.18 -1.75
C ALA A 20 -9.96 -15.09 -1.88
N ILE A 21 -8.97 -14.65 -2.66
CA ILE A 21 -7.83 -15.47 -3.05
C ILE A 21 -6.56 -14.84 -2.47
N ARG A 22 -5.93 -15.57 -1.55
CA ARG A 22 -4.60 -15.21 -1.06
C ARG A 22 -3.59 -15.68 -2.10
N PRO A 23 -2.80 -14.77 -2.70
CA PRO A 23 -1.75 -15.17 -3.63
C PRO A 23 -0.79 -16.19 -3.01
N ALA A 24 -0.29 -17.11 -3.80
CA ALA A 24 0.81 -17.97 -3.38
C ALA A 24 2.03 -17.10 -2.99
N ALA A 25 2.84 -17.60 -2.07
CA ALA A 25 4.07 -16.92 -1.71
C ALA A 25 4.98 -16.75 -2.95
N PHE A 26 5.80 -15.69 -2.95
CA PHE A 26 6.78 -15.49 -4.02
C PHE A 26 7.65 -16.75 -4.19
N PRO A 27 7.82 -17.27 -5.43
CA PRO A 27 8.50 -18.55 -5.66
C PRO A 27 9.89 -18.60 -5.02
N GLY A 28 10.13 -19.63 -4.24
CA GLY A 28 11.40 -19.83 -3.52
C GLY A 28 11.63 -18.95 -2.28
N HIS A 29 10.72 -18.02 -1.96
CA HIS A 29 10.92 -17.05 -0.87
C HIS A 29 9.70 -16.90 0.06
N PRO A 30 9.16 -17.97 0.66
CA PRO A 30 8.03 -17.86 1.59
C PRO A 30 8.38 -17.09 2.86
N GLU A 31 9.67 -17.02 3.22
CA GLU A 31 10.19 -16.37 4.42
C GLU A 31 10.11 -14.84 4.40
N ILE A 32 9.87 -14.23 3.24
CA ILE A 32 9.75 -12.77 3.15
C ILE A 32 8.44 -12.24 3.77
N TYR A 33 7.46 -13.11 3.97
CA TYR A 33 6.19 -12.76 4.60
C TYR A 33 6.23 -13.04 6.10
N SER A 34 5.91 -12.04 6.88
CA SER A 34 5.81 -12.18 8.34
C SER A 34 4.54 -12.94 8.74
N LYS A 35 4.52 -13.49 9.96
CA LYS A 35 3.28 -14.07 10.52
C LYS A 35 2.13 -13.06 10.51
N LYS A 36 2.41 -11.78 10.77
CA LYS A 36 1.40 -10.71 10.73
C LYS A 36 0.85 -10.47 9.33
N ASP A 37 1.67 -10.58 8.29
CA ASP A 37 1.19 -10.48 6.91
C ASP A 37 0.21 -11.60 6.61
N ILE A 38 0.59 -12.84 6.92
CA ILE A 38 -0.25 -14.02 6.70
C ILE A 38 -1.57 -13.95 7.48
N GLU A 39 -1.51 -13.51 8.75
CA GLU A 39 -2.71 -13.29 9.57
C GLU A 39 -3.61 -12.22 8.96
N LYS A 40 -3.03 -11.11 8.51
CA LYS A 40 -3.78 -10.00 7.89
C LYS A 40 -4.40 -10.40 6.55
N GLU A 41 -3.69 -11.15 5.71
CA GLU A 41 -4.25 -11.73 4.47
C GLU A 41 -5.44 -12.66 4.77
N ARG A 42 -5.36 -13.49 5.81
CA ARG A 42 -6.47 -14.37 6.24
C ARG A 42 -7.65 -13.54 6.77
N GLU A 43 -7.38 -12.49 7.54
CA GLU A 43 -8.44 -11.57 7.98
C GLU A 43 -9.16 -10.94 6.78
N LEU A 44 -8.41 -10.46 5.77
CA LEU A 44 -8.99 -9.92 4.54
C LEU A 44 -9.80 -10.97 3.79
N ALA A 45 -9.26 -12.18 3.65
CA ALA A 45 -9.94 -13.27 2.94
C ALA A 45 -11.23 -13.72 3.66
N GLY A 46 -11.28 -13.59 4.98
CA GLY A 46 -12.47 -13.91 5.80
C GLY A 46 -13.57 -12.84 5.79
N ILE A 47 -13.37 -11.67 5.14
CA ILE A 47 -14.39 -10.61 5.12
C ILE A 47 -15.55 -11.01 4.20
N ASP A 48 -16.70 -11.28 4.79
CA ASP A 48 -17.97 -11.40 4.05
C ASP A 48 -18.57 -10.00 3.84
N PHE A 49 -18.74 -9.62 2.58
CA PHE A 49 -19.21 -8.28 2.21
C PHE A 49 -20.69 -8.03 2.52
N TYR A 50 -21.48 -9.07 2.71
CA TYR A 50 -22.95 -8.95 2.74
C TYR A 50 -23.55 -9.33 4.09
N ASN A 51 -23.01 -10.35 4.75
CA ASN A 51 -23.54 -10.86 6.01
C ASN A 51 -22.47 -10.88 7.12
N GLY A 52 -21.28 -10.32 6.82
CA GLY A 52 -20.15 -10.38 7.70
C GLY A 52 -20.33 -9.55 8.97
N LYS A 53 -19.75 -10.08 10.04
CA LYS A 53 -19.50 -9.32 11.27
C LYS A 53 -18.03 -9.44 11.66
N THR A 54 -17.50 -8.39 12.27
CA THR A 54 -16.17 -8.49 12.89
C THR A 54 -16.21 -9.39 14.12
N LYS A 55 -15.03 -9.74 14.63
CA LYS A 55 -14.91 -10.52 15.89
C LYS A 55 -15.60 -9.84 17.07
N GLU A 56 -15.67 -8.50 17.05
CA GLU A 56 -16.34 -7.66 18.04
C GLU A 56 -17.85 -7.55 17.80
N GLY A 57 -18.40 -8.19 16.77
CA GLY A 57 -19.83 -8.20 16.44
C GLY A 57 -20.33 -6.99 15.65
N PHE A 58 -19.44 -6.13 15.14
CA PHE A 58 -19.82 -5.01 14.25
C PHE A 58 -20.17 -5.53 12.85
N ASP A 59 -21.13 -4.88 12.21
CA ASP A 59 -21.54 -5.21 10.86
C ASP A 59 -20.51 -4.71 9.83
N ILE A 60 -20.35 -5.45 8.73
CA ILE A 60 -19.52 -5.08 7.59
C ILE A 60 -20.38 -4.31 6.59
N VAL A 61 -20.02 -3.06 6.27
CA VAL A 61 -20.74 -2.22 5.31
C VAL A 61 -19.81 -1.72 4.22
N LEU A 62 -20.26 -1.84 2.99
CA LEU A 62 -19.58 -1.37 1.78
C LEU A 62 -19.98 0.08 1.49
N ILE A 63 -19.03 1.01 1.49
CA ILE A 63 -19.30 2.43 1.23
C ILE A 63 -18.44 2.91 0.06
N PRO A 64 -19.05 3.38 -1.06
CA PRO A 64 -18.31 3.92 -2.19
C PRO A 64 -17.48 5.16 -1.80
N LYS A 65 -16.25 5.24 -2.30
CA LYS A 65 -15.39 6.42 -2.13
C LYS A 65 -15.87 7.54 -3.06
N THR A 66 -16.38 8.62 -2.51
CA THR A 66 -16.95 9.73 -3.28
C THR A 66 -16.17 11.04 -3.17
N TYR A 67 -15.13 11.07 -2.36
CA TYR A 67 -14.27 12.24 -2.09
C TYR A 67 -12.84 12.07 -2.62
N SER A 68 -12.53 10.96 -3.28
CA SER A 68 -11.22 10.65 -3.85
C SER A 68 -11.28 10.78 -5.37
N THR A 69 -10.17 11.09 -6.02
CA THR A 69 -10.08 11.12 -7.49
C THR A 69 -10.34 9.75 -8.11
N SER A 70 -9.87 8.66 -7.50
CA SER A 70 -10.11 7.30 -7.98
C SER A 70 -11.27 6.62 -7.23
N PRO A 71 -12.18 5.92 -7.92
CA PRO A 71 -13.25 5.16 -7.30
C PRO A 71 -12.68 3.96 -6.54
N GLY A 72 -13.48 3.41 -5.67
CA GLY A 72 -13.18 2.24 -4.86
C GLY A 72 -14.25 2.12 -3.78
N ILE A 73 -14.24 1.02 -3.06
CA ILE A 73 -15.20 0.74 -2.00
C ILE A 73 -14.43 0.60 -0.69
N ASN A 74 -14.76 1.43 0.28
CA ASN A 74 -14.28 1.26 1.65
C ASN A 74 -15.12 0.20 2.36
N ILE A 75 -14.46 -0.70 3.05
CA ILE A 75 -15.08 -1.72 3.88
C ILE A 75 -15.07 -1.21 5.32
N HIS A 76 -16.25 -0.92 5.83
CA HIS A 76 -16.41 -0.36 7.17
C HIS A 76 -16.87 -1.43 8.16
N SER A 77 -16.36 -1.32 9.39
CA SER A 77 -16.83 -2.05 10.56
C SER A 77 -17.68 -1.08 11.39
N VAL A 78 -19.00 -1.26 11.41
CA VAL A 78 -19.94 -0.31 12.03
C VAL A 78 -20.99 -1.01 12.88
N LYS A 79 -21.57 -0.30 13.81
CA LYS A 79 -22.78 -0.74 14.52
C LYS A 79 -23.99 -0.20 13.76
N LEU A 80 -24.63 -1.06 12.97
CA LEU A 80 -25.82 -0.66 12.23
C LEU A 80 -26.99 -0.36 13.18
N PRO A 81 -27.69 0.78 13.01
CA PRO A 81 -28.94 1.03 13.70
C PRO A 81 -30.00 -0.02 13.31
N ALA A 82 -30.83 -0.39 14.26
CA ALA A 82 -31.92 -1.34 14.03
C ALA A 82 -32.81 -0.92 12.85
N GLY A 83 -33.11 -1.85 11.94
CA GLY A 83 -33.94 -1.61 10.75
C GLY A 83 -33.22 -0.87 9.60
N THR A 84 -31.93 -0.58 9.71
CA THR A 84 -31.16 0.06 8.64
C THR A 84 -30.52 -1.00 7.75
N SER A 85 -30.76 -0.92 6.43
CA SER A 85 -30.06 -1.77 5.47
C SER A 85 -28.64 -1.28 5.23
N HIS A 86 -27.71 -2.18 4.81
CA HIS A 86 -26.33 -1.84 4.47
C HIS A 86 -26.24 -0.72 3.42
N LEU A 87 -27.05 -0.81 2.33
CA LEU A 87 -27.07 0.21 1.29
C LEU A 87 -27.66 1.53 1.78
N GLY A 88 -28.70 1.47 2.64
CA GLY A 88 -29.28 2.66 3.28
C GLY A 88 -28.27 3.38 4.18
N TYR A 89 -27.50 2.64 4.97
CA TYR A 89 -26.39 3.19 5.75
C TYR A 89 -25.34 3.82 4.85
N ALA A 90 -24.89 3.11 3.81
CA ALA A 90 -23.92 3.63 2.85
C ALA A 90 -24.39 4.94 2.22
N ALA A 91 -25.66 5.05 1.81
CA ALA A 91 -26.22 6.24 1.17
C ALA A 91 -26.20 7.50 2.07
N THR A 92 -26.28 7.32 3.39
CA THR A 92 -26.26 8.42 4.37
C THR A 92 -24.84 8.79 4.83
N HIS A 93 -23.87 7.86 4.69
CA HIS A 93 -22.50 8.05 5.16
C HIS A 93 -21.50 8.30 4.02
N THR A 94 -21.89 8.10 2.78
CA THR A 94 -21.10 8.45 1.59
C THR A 94 -20.82 9.96 1.55
N GLY A 95 -19.56 10.34 1.34
CA GLY A 95 -19.16 11.76 1.26
C GLY A 95 -18.87 12.44 2.59
N LYS A 96 -19.05 11.77 3.71
CA LYS A 96 -18.52 12.25 4.99
C LYS A 96 -17.05 11.83 5.07
N ALA A 97 -16.17 12.79 5.29
CA ALA A 97 -14.81 12.49 5.76
C ALA A 97 -14.98 11.62 7.02
N HIS A 98 -14.26 10.51 7.10
CA HIS A 98 -14.31 9.50 8.16
C HIS A 98 -14.82 10.09 9.48
N SER A 99 -16.12 9.96 9.74
CA SER A 99 -16.70 10.44 10.99
C SER A 99 -16.10 9.59 12.12
N SER A 100 -15.76 10.24 13.19
CA SER A 100 -15.27 9.60 14.42
C SER A 100 -16.24 8.49 14.84
N GLY A 101 -15.94 7.24 14.55
CA GLY A 101 -16.78 6.09 14.84
C GLY A 101 -16.82 5.02 13.75
N ASP A 102 -16.65 5.40 12.49
CA ASP A 102 -16.61 4.44 11.38
C ASP A 102 -15.18 3.95 11.13
N ASN A 103 -14.94 2.68 11.36
CA ASN A 103 -13.62 2.09 11.20
C ASN A 103 -13.49 1.46 9.80
N VAL A 104 -12.74 2.11 8.91
CA VAL A 104 -12.37 1.49 7.62
C VAL A 104 -11.34 0.41 7.88
N ILE A 105 -11.72 -0.85 7.69
CA ILE A 105 -10.85 -2.00 7.93
C ILE A 105 -10.09 -2.45 6.68
N ALA A 106 -10.68 -2.22 5.50
CA ALA A 106 -10.08 -2.54 4.21
C ALA A 106 -10.62 -1.63 3.10
N LYS A 107 -9.98 -1.68 1.94
CA LYS A 107 -10.41 -1.01 0.71
C LYS A 107 -10.42 -2.02 -0.43
N TYR A 108 -11.53 -2.07 -1.16
CA TYR A 108 -11.63 -2.82 -2.40
C TYR A 108 -11.45 -1.85 -3.57
N LYS A 109 -10.50 -2.13 -4.45
CA LYS A 109 -10.24 -1.37 -5.66
C LYS A 109 -10.20 -2.30 -6.86
N GLN A 110 -10.97 -1.95 -7.87
CA GLN A 110 -11.02 -2.59 -9.18
C GLN A 110 -10.28 -1.73 -10.21
N SER A 111 -9.88 -2.33 -11.32
CA SER A 111 -9.19 -1.62 -12.39
C SER A 111 -10.17 -0.81 -13.24
N ILE A 112 -9.77 0.41 -13.62
CA ILE A 112 -10.48 1.24 -14.60
C ILE A 112 -9.51 1.55 -15.74
N PRO A 113 -9.75 1.10 -16.97
CA PRO A 113 -8.79 1.12 -18.07
C PRO A 113 -8.27 2.51 -18.46
N THR A 114 -9.11 3.52 -18.31
CA THR A 114 -8.83 4.89 -18.79
C THR A 114 -8.34 5.82 -17.67
N HIS A 115 -8.23 5.32 -16.45
CA HIS A 115 -7.85 6.12 -15.29
C HIS A 115 -6.75 5.43 -14.47
N PHE A 116 -6.09 6.20 -13.59
CA PHE A 116 -5.01 5.73 -12.72
C PHE A 116 -5.54 4.83 -11.60
N THR A 117 -6.24 3.75 -11.96
CA THR A 117 -6.73 2.74 -11.01
C THR A 117 -6.50 1.35 -11.59
N TYR A 118 -5.49 0.65 -11.05
CA TYR A 118 -5.06 -0.64 -11.54
C TYR A 118 -4.80 -1.60 -10.37
N SER A 119 -5.69 -2.55 -10.16
CA SER A 119 -5.63 -3.46 -9.01
C SER A 119 -4.38 -4.36 -8.99
N PRO A 120 -3.84 -4.85 -10.12
CA PRO A 120 -2.58 -5.60 -10.12
C PRO A 120 -1.41 -4.79 -9.55
N SER A 121 -1.36 -3.47 -9.78
CA SER A 121 -0.34 -2.63 -9.18
C SER A 121 -0.37 -2.63 -7.65
N ILE A 122 -1.56 -2.62 -7.04
CA ILE A 122 -1.71 -2.68 -5.57
C ILE A 122 -1.11 -3.98 -5.03
N LEU A 123 -1.44 -5.12 -5.68
CA LEU A 123 -0.89 -6.44 -5.33
C LEU A 123 0.63 -6.45 -5.53
N GLY A 124 1.11 -5.96 -6.67
CA GLY A 124 2.53 -5.87 -6.98
C GLY A 124 3.33 -5.07 -5.94
N TYR A 125 2.82 -3.92 -5.51
CA TYR A 125 3.46 -3.11 -4.46
C TYR A 125 3.57 -3.84 -3.14
N TYR A 126 2.52 -4.55 -2.72
CA TYR A 126 2.56 -5.33 -1.49
C TYR A 126 3.68 -6.37 -1.52
N HIS A 127 3.70 -7.23 -2.54
CA HIS A 127 4.71 -8.30 -2.64
C HIS A 127 6.11 -7.75 -2.87
N LEU A 128 6.26 -6.71 -3.69
CA LEU A 128 7.54 -6.02 -3.90
C LEU A 128 8.10 -5.46 -2.59
N SER A 129 7.24 -4.85 -1.76
CA SER A 129 7.66 -4.30 -0.47
C SER A 129 8.17 -5.37 0.49
N ARG A 130 7.63 -6.59 0.42
CA ARG A 130 8.10 -7.73 1.22
C ARG A 130 9.42 -8.27 0.69
N PHE A 131 9.56 -8.40 -0.63
CA PHE A 131 10.82 -8.85 -1.23
C PHE A 131 11.97 -7.88 -0.93
N LEU A 132 11.76 -6.58 -1.08
CA LEU A 132 12.76 -5.54 -0.81
C LEU A 132 12.96 -5.23 0.69
N ASP A 133 12.16 -5.83 1.59
CA ASP A 133 12.20 -5.58 3.04
C ASP A 133 11.96 -4.11 3.43
N THR A 134 11.12 -3.41 2.69
CA THR A 134 10.77 -2.01 2.98
C THR A 134 9.65 -1.87 4.00
N GLY A 135 8.67 -2.78 3.99
CA GLY A 135 7.58 -2.85 4.96
C GLY A 135 6.58 -1.68 4.90
N HIS A 136 6.56 -0.91 3.81
CA HIS A 136 5.75 0.31 3.71
C HIS A 136 4.33 0.11 3.17
N VAL A 137 4.00 -1.08 2.69
CA VAL A 137 2.72 -1.37 2.03
C VAL A 137 1.90 -2.35 2.86
N GLU A 138 0.64 -2.00 3.10
CA GLU A 138 -0.29 -2.90 3.77
C GLU A 138 -0.60 -4.15 2.92
N PRO A 139 -0.85 -5.31 3.57
CA PRO A 139 -1.23 -6.54 2.87
C PRO A 139 -2.44 -6.38 1.99
N ALA A 140 -2.42 -7.07 0.85
CA ALA A 140 -3.49 -7.08 -0.13
C ALA A 140 -3.68 -8.48 -0.72
N ILE A 141 -4.93 -8.82 -1.04
CA ILE A 141 -5.31 -10.07 -1.67
C ILE A 141 -6.16 -9.82 -2.91
N VAL A 142 -6.30 -10.82 -3.77
CA VAL A 142 -7.27 -10.77 -4.86
C VAL A 142 -8.68 -11.03 -4.30
N ARG A 143 -9.64 -10.23 -4.69
CA ARG A 143 -11.05 -10.39 -4.31
C ARG A 143 -11.93 -10.20 -5.53
N THR A 144 -12.87 -11.12 -5.75
CA THR A 144 -13.93 -10.90 -6.74
C THR A 144 -15.17 -10.29 -6.08
N MET A 145 -15.95 -9.57 -6.84
CA MET A 145 -17.24 -9.02 -6.43
C MET A 145 -18.28 -9.25 -7.53
N ASP A 146 -19.43 -9.70 -7.16
CA ASP A 146 -20.55 -9.91 -8.08
C ASP A 146 -20.99 -8.59 -8.74
N VAL A 147 -21.17 -8.59 -10.05
CA VAL A 147 -21.56 -7.39 -10.82
C VAL A 147 -22.91 -6.85 -10.37
N ALA A 148 -23.88 -7.72 -10.07
CA ALA A 148 -25.20 -7.27 -9.62
C ALA A 148 -25.13 -6.63 -8.22
N ALA A 149 -24.23 -7.06 -7.36
CA ALA A 149 -23.98 -6.43 -6.06
C ALA A 149 -23.16 -5.14 -6.19
N HIS A 150 -22.26 -5.05 -7.18
CA HIS A 150 -21.45 -3.85 -7.44
C HIS A 150 -22.28 -2.69 -8.03
N LYS A 151 -23.21 -2.98 -8.94
CA LYS A 151 -24.04 -1.96 -9.63
C LYS A 151 -24.67 -0.92 -8.70
N PRO A 152 -25.42 -1.27 -7.63
CA PRO A 152 -26.02 -0.29 -6.74
C PRO A 152 -24.98 0.55 -5.98
N LEU A 153 -23.80 0.01 -5.68
CA LEU A 153 -22.70 0.76 -5.09
C LEU A 153 -22.10 1.75 -6.08
N ALA A 154 -21.93 1.36 -7.34
CA ALA A 154 -21.44 2.25 -8.41
C ALA A 154 -22.45 3.37 -8.70
N ASP A 155 -23.75 3.08 -8.74
CA ASP A 155 -24.81 4.10 -8.86
C ASP A 155 -24.79 5.09 -7.70
N LEU A 156 -24.63 4.61 -6.48
CA LEU A 156 -24.46 5.45 -5.30
C LEU A 156 -23.18 6.29 -5.37
N GLY A 157 -22.07 5.69 -5.78
CA GLY A 157 -20.78 6.36 -6.00
C GLY A 157 -20.93 7.50 -7.00
N LYS A 158 -21.56 7.25 -8.15
CA LYS A 158 -21.85 8.25 -9.19
C LYS A 158 -22.75 9.38 -8.67
N ALA A 159 -23.83 9.04 -7.98
CA ALA A 159 -24.81 10.02 -7.46
C ALA A 159 -24.22 10.94 -6.39
N LYS A 160 -23.33 10.43 -5.57
CA LYS A 160 -22.75 11.14 -4.40
C LYS A 160 -21.31 11.66 -4.63
N ALA A 161 -20.74 11.43 -5.80
CA ALA A 161 -19.38 11.84 -6.13
C ALA A 161 -19.15 13.35 -5.93
N ILE A 162 -18.11 13.69 -5.18
CA ILE A 162 -17.65 15.06 -4.98
C ILE A 162 -16.61 15.37 -6.06
N GLY A 163 -16.93 16.31 -6.94
CA GLY A 163 -16.08 16.68 -8.06
C GLY A 163 -16.33 15.89 -9.36
N SER A 164 -16.00 16.54 -10.47
CA SER A 164 -16.28 16.04 -11.82
C SER A 164 -15.49 14.78 -12.17
N ASN A 165 -14.22 14.73 -11.78
CA ASN A 165 -13.35 13.57 -12.09
C ASN A 165 -13.83 12.30 -11.41
N ASN A 166 -14.14 12.35 -10.12
CA ASN A 166 -14.66 11.18 -9.39
C ASN A 166 -15.97 10.70 -10.00
N ARG A 167 -16.89 11.63 -10.30
CA ARG A 167 -18.17 11.29 -10.95
C ARG A 167 -17.99 10.66 -12.33
N LYS A 168 -17.05 11.17 -13.13
CA LYS A 168 -16.74 10.61 -14.45
C LYS A 168 -16.26 9.15 -14.32
N GLN A 169 -15.37 8.88 -13.37
CA GLN A 169 -14.81 7.54 -13.16
C GLN A 169 -15.87 6.56 -12.65
N TRP A 170 -16.73 6.96 -11.71
CA TRP A 170 -17.87 6.12 -11.30
C TRP A 170 -18.86 5.87 -12.44
N THR A 171 -19.07 6.87 -13.32
CA THR A 171 -19.93 6.71 -14.51
C THR A 171 -19.35 5.69 -15.47
N GLU A 172 -18.05 5.74 -15.71
CA GLU A 172 -17.36 4.78 -16.57
C GLU A 172 -17.39 3.38 -15.99
N LEU A 173 -17.06 3.23 -14.72
CA LEU A 173 -17.09 1.93 -14.04
C LEU A 173 -18.51 1.32 -14.09
N ARG A 174 -19.54 2.14 -13.87
CA ARG A 174 -20.93 1.69 -13.96
C ARG A 174 -21.31 1.27 -15.40
N ALA A 175 -20.78 1.95 -16.42
CA ALA A 175 -20.98 1.56 -17.81
C ALA A 175 -20.26 0.25 -18.15
N LEU A 176 -19.08 0.01 -17.60
CA LEU A 176 -18.35 -1.26 -17.74
C LEU A 176 -19.15 -2.43 -17.15
N ASP A 177 -19.86 -2.22 -16.04
CA ASP A 177 -20.75 -3.23 -15.44
C ASP A 177 -21.91 -3.65 -16.34
N GLU A 178 -22.27 -2.86 -17.34
CA GLU A 178 -23.29 -3.23 -18.34
C GLU A 178 -22.69 -3.93 -19.56
N THR A 179 -21.51 -3.49 -19.98
CA THR A 179 -20.91 -3.95 -21.25
C THR A 179 -19.96 -5.13 -21.09
N HIS A 180 -19.37 -5.31 -19.88
CA HIS A 180 -18.31 -6.28 -19.59
C HIS A 180 -17.14 -6.21 -20.60
N SER A 181 -16.92 -5.02 -21.16
CA SER A 181 -16.02 -4.84 -22.31
C SER A 181 -14.53 -4.88 -21.94
N ASN A 182 -14.19 -4.97 -20.65
CA ASN A 182 -12.80 -5.09 -20.21
C ASN A 182 -12.49 -6.50 -19.68
N PRO A 183 -11.85 -7.37 -20.47
CA PRO A 183 -11.59 -8.76 -20.07
C PRO A 183 -10.59 -8.89 -18.90
N THR A 184 -9.83 -7.85 -18.57
CA THR A 184 -8.91 -7.88 -17.42
C THR A 184 -9.60 -7.47 -16.12
N LEU A 185 -10.77 -6.86 -16.21
CA LEU A 185 -11.56 -6.45 -15.05
C LEU A 185 -12.54 -7.53 -14.60
N TYR A 186 -13.08 -8.30 -15.54
CA TYR A 186 -14.15 -9.27 -15.26
C TYR A 186 -13.63 -10.72 -15.31
N THR A 187 -14.33 -11.60 -14.59
CA THR A 187 -14.18 -13.05 -14.77
C THR A 187 -14.61 -13.46 -16.18
N GLU A 188 -14.18 -14.62 -16.65
CA GLU A 188 -14.44 -15.11 -18.00
C GLU A 188 -15.94 -15.18 -18.33
N ASP A 189 -16.77 -15.49 -17.34
CA ASP A 189 -18.24 -15.52 -17.45
C ASP A 189 -18.91 -14.14 -17.35
N GLY A 190 -18.12 -13.07 -17.12
CA GLY A 190 -18.59 -11.70 -16.96
C GLY A 190 -19.42 -11.44 -15.70
N ARG A 191 -19.54 -12.40 -14.78
CA ARG A 191 -20.43 -12.27 -13.61
C ARG A 191 -19.80 -11.50 -12.46
N GLN A 192 -18.48 -11.47 -12.39
CA GLN A 192 -17.75 -10.86 -11.27
C GLN A 192 -16.63 -9.93 -11.75
N LEU A 193 -16.33 -8.91 -10.94
CA LEU A 193 -15.18 -8.04 -11.13
C LEU A 193 -14.01 -8.58 -10.30
N TYR A 194 -12.80 -8.53 -10.88
CA TYR A 194 -11.57 -8.64 -10.11
C TYR A 194 -11.22 -7.31 -9.44
N GLY A 195 -10.71 -7.39 -8.23
CA GLY A 195 -10.16 -6.25 -7.52
C GLY A 195 -9.08 -6.67 -6.52
N ALA A 196 -8.37 -5.69 -6.01
CA ALA A 196 -7.48 -5.85 -4.85
C ALA A 196 -8.24 -5.44 -3.59
N LEU A 197 -8.30 -6.34 -2.61
CA LEU A 197 -8.75 -6.02 -1.26
C LEU A 197 -7.53 -5.79 -0.39
N GLN A 198 -7.28 -4.53 -0.02
CA GLN A 198 -6.13 -4.10 0.75
C GLN A 198 -6.52 -3.70 2.17
N ALA A 199 -5.74 -4.12 3.15
CA ALA A 199 -5.89 -3.66 4.53
C ALA A 199 -5.78 -2.13 4.63
N ASN A 200 -6.56 -1.52 5.51
CA ASN A 200 -6.43 -0.11 5.78
C ASN A 200 -5.48 0.13 6.95
N PRO A 201 -4.46 0.99 6.82
CA PRO A 201 -3.54 1.29 7.91
C PRO A 201 -4.27 2.00 9.05
N THR A 202 -3.88 1.70 10.29
CA THR A 202 -4.39 2.37 11.47
C THR A 202 -3.55 3.59 11.83
N GLY A 203 -4.19 4.70 12.25
CA GLY A 203 -3.47 5.90 12.71
C GLY A 203 -2.71 6.63 11.59
N GLU A 204 -3.25 6.56 10.39
CA GLU A 204 -2.73 7.23 9.21
C GLU A 204 -2.82 8.75 9.35
N GLY A 205 -1.81 9.44 8.83
CA GLY A 205 -1.77 10.88 8.66
C GLY A 205 -0.93 11.29 7.45
N SER A 206 -0.90 12.57 7.18
CA SER A 206 -0.01 13.13 6.17
C SER A 206 1.46 12.95 6.57
N TYR A 207 2.34 12.68 5.60
CA TYR A 207 3.77 12.67 5.88
C TYR A 207 4.24 14.13 6.06
N PRO A 208 4.84 14.47 7.21
CA PRO A 208 5.21 15.86 7.50
C PRO A 208 6.07 16.48 6.40
N HIS A 209 5.69 17.68 5.98
CA HIS A 209 6.39 18.49 4.96
C HIS A 209 6.41 17.92 3.53
N LEU A 210 5.73 16.81 3.27
CA LEU A 210 5.73 16.16 1.95
C LEU A 210 4.35 16.04 1.30
N SER A 211 3.28 16.02 2.07
CA SER A 211 1.93 15.73 1.56
C SER A 211 1.35 16.84 0.68
N ASP A 212 1.80 18.07 0.85
CA ASP A 212 1.26 19.24 0.14
C ASP A 212 2.17 19.73 -1.00
N LEU A 213 3.15 18.90 -1.38
CA LEU A 213 4.06 19.21 -2.48
C LEU A 213 3.31 19.03 -3.81
N GLY A 214 3.20 20.06 -4.61
CA GLY A 214 2.43 20.08 -5.86
C GLY A 214 3.00 19.23 -7.01
N GLY A 215 3.65 18.08 -6.73
CA GLY A 215 4.15 17.13 -7.73
C GLY A 215 5.61 16.75 -7.57
N ALA A 216 6.11 15.89 -8.47
CA ALA A 216 7.44 15.30 -8.40
C ALA A 216 8.60 16.32 -8.52
N GLY A 217 8.39 17.41 -9.24
CA GLY A 217 9.38 18.51 -9.32
C GLY A 217 9.56 19.22 -7.99
N ALA A 218 8.45 19.52 -7.28
CA ALA A 218 8.49 20.10 -5.95
C ALA A 218 9.09 19.14 -4.92
N PHE A 219 8.78 17.84 -5.02
CA PHE A 219 9.42 16.81 -4.20
C PHE A 219 10.93 16.78 -4.42
N ALA A 220 11.39 16.78 -5.68
CA ALA A 220 12.82 16.78 -6.03
C ALA A 220 13.59 18.00 -5.48
N ALA A 221 12.89 19.13 -5.25
CA ALA A 221 13.45 20.34 -4.69
C ALA A 221 13.23 20.49 -3.17
N SER A 222 12.55 19.55 -2.52
CA SER A 222 12.23 19.63 -1.10
C SER A 222 13.46 19.43 -0.20
N ALA A 223 13.44 20.04 0.97
CA ALA A 223 14.48 19.87 1.98
C ALA A 223 14.56 18.40 2.47
N GLU A 224 13.43 17.71 2.48
CA GLU A 224 13.35 16.31 2.88
C GLU A 224 14.06 15.41 1.88
N PHE A 225 13.84 15.58 0.58
CA PHE A 225 14.57 14.83 -0.45
C PHE A 225 16.04 15.28 -0.51
N GLY A 226 16.35 16.52 -0.18
CA GLY A 226 17.72 17.02 -0.01
C GLY A 226 18.56 16.23 0.99
N LYS A 227 17.94 15.63 2.02
CA LYS A 227 18.61 14.73 2.96
C LYS A 227 19.03 13.40 2.32
N VAL A 228 18.22 12.89 1.38
CA VAL A 228 18.49 11.64 0.64
C VAL A 228 19.56 11.84 -0.42
N THR A 229 19.68 13.05 -0.95
CA THR A 229 20.64 13.40 -2.02
C THR A 229 21.94 14.03 -1.51
N ASN A 230 22.08 14.20 -0.19
CA ASN A 230 23.28 14.76 0.42
C ASN A 230 24.52 13.88 0.10
N SER A 231 25.63 14.51 -0.22
CA SER A 231 26.89 13.83 -0.57
C SER A 231 27.76 13.46 0.62
N ASN A 232 27.33 13.75 1.84
CA ASN A 232 28.06 13.39 3.05
C ASN A 232 27.45 12.15 3.73
N PRO A 233 28.24 11.23 4.28
CA PRO A 233 27.72 10.10 5.03
C PRO A 233 26.75 10.50 6.14
N LEU A 234 25.74 9.66 6.39
CA LEU A 234 24.81 9.90 7.49
C LEU A 234 25.52 9.80 8.83
N LYS A 235 25.22 10.72 9.73
CA LYS A 235 25.65 10.61 11.14
C LYS A 235 24.74 9.58 11.82
N LEU A 236 25.24 8.37 12.01
CA LEU A 236 24.46 7.24 12.53
C LEU A 236 24.30 7.22 14.05
N ASN A 237 24.78 8.24 14.78
CA ASN A 237 24.58 8.29 16.23
C ASN A 237 23.17 8.76 16.56
N CYS A 238 22.30 7.81 16.89
CA CYS A 238 20.92 8.07 17.31
C CYS A 238 20.76 8.20 18.83
N LYS A 239 21.86 8.25 19.59
CA LYS A 239 21.84 8.43 21.05
C LYS A 239 22.34 9.81 21.42
N ASP A 240 21.78 10.35 22.50
CA ASP A 240 22.32 11.54 23.16
C ASP A 240 23.48 11.17 24.10
N ASP A 241 24.07 12.19 24.76
CA ASP A 241 25.18 12.01 25.67
C ASP A 241 24.83 11.15 26.91
N SER A 242 23.57 10.97 27.21
CA SER A 242 23.07 10.08 28.27
C SER A 242 22.84 8.64 27.81
N GLY A 243 23.08 8.35 26.54
CA GLY A 243 22.82 7.05 25.90
C GLY A 243 21.36 6.77 25.56
N LYS A 244 20.46 7.75 25.72
CA LYS A 244 19.05 7.65 25.32
C LYS A 244 18.87 7.94 23.85
N LEU A 245 17.80 7.38 23.25
CA LEU A 245 17.47 7.64 21.85
C LEU A 245 17.15 9.12 21.64
N ASN A 246 17.82 9.74 20.67
CA ASN A 246 17.50 11.07 20.18
C ASN A 246 16.43 10.95 19.09
N GLN A 247 15.21 11.39 19.40
CA GLN A 247 14.06 11.29 18.48
C GLN A 247 14.33 11.96 17.12
N ALA A 248 14.98 13.12 17.09
CA ALA A 248 15.23 13.85 15.84
C ALA A 248 16.24 13.09 14.95
N ALA A 249 17.31 12.54 15.53
CA ALA A 249 18.29 11.74 14.80
C ALA A 249 17.68 10.44 14.27
N VAL A 250 16.90 9.73 15.10
CA VAL A 250 16.15 8.53 14.65
C VAL A 250 15.21 8.88 13.51
N GLN A 251 14.41 9.96 13.64
CA GLN A 251 13.49 10.41 12.60
C GLN A 251 14.21 10.72 11.29
N GLN A 252 15.37 11.35 11.35
CA GLN A 252 16.13 11.70 10.15
C GLN A 252 16.57 10.46 9.36
N ILE A 253 17.13 9.47 10.04
CA ILE A 253 17.62 8.24 9.37
C ILE A 253 16.45 7.43 8.82
N VAL A 254 15.37 7.31 9.61
CA VAL A 254 14.14 6.67 9.15
C VAL A 254 13.57 7.36 7.92
N GLN A 255 13.54 8.69 7.90
CA GLN A 255 13.05 9.46 6.76
C GLN A 255 13.89 9.24 5.50
N VAL A 256 15.23 9.21 5.65
CA VAL A 256 16.12 8.94 4.51
C VAL A 256 15.86 7.55 3.94
N LYS A 257 15.73 6.53 4.80
CA LYS A 257 15.37 5.17 4.35
C LYS A 257 13.99 5.15 3.69
N ASP A 258 12.98 5.71 4.34
CA ASP A 258 11.60 5.71 3.83
C ASP A 258 11.51 6.35 2.44
N LEU A 259 12.21 7.47 2.21
CA LEU A 259 12.18 8.19 0.93
C LEU A 259 12.98 7.47 -0.15
N SER A 260 14.14 6.89 0.18
CA SER A 260 14.93 6.11 -0.79
C SER A 260 14.20 4.83 -1.21
N ASP A 261 13.56 4.12 -0.28
CA ASP A 261 12.75 2.95 -0.54
C ASP A 261 11.53 3.31 -1.41
N MET A 262 10.83 4.41 -1.11
CA MET A 262 9.70 4.89 -1.90
C MET A 262 10.10 5.19 -3.35
N VAL A 263 11.16 5.95 -3.55
CA VAL A 263 11.63 6.30 -4.89
C VAL A 263 12.01 5.06 -5.69
N LEU A 264 12.67 4.08 -5.06
CA LEU A 264 13.00 2.81 -5.70
C LEU A 264 11.74 2.03 -6.10
N MET A 265 10.79 1.87 -5.19
CA MET A 265 9.56 1.13 -5.47
C MET A 265 8.71 1.81 -6.54
N ASP A 266 8.57 3.13 -6.47
CA ASP A 266 7.82 3.93 -7.46
C ASP A 266 8.50 3.90 -8.84
N PHE A 267 9.83 3.86 -8.89
CA PHE A 267 10.59 3.66 -10.12
C PHE A 267 10.31 2.27 -10.73
N ILE A 268 10.36 1.22 -9.93
CA ILE A 268 10.11 -0.17 -10.38
C ILE A 268 8.68 -0.33 -10.88
N MET A 269 7.71 0.17 -10.13
CA MET A 269 6.28 0.01 -10.41
C MET A 269 5.72 1.07 -11.36
N SER A 270 6.55 1.96 -11.93
CA SER A 270 6.10 3.03 -12.84
C SER A 270 4.98 3.88 -12.24
N GLN A 271 5.16 4.36 -11.00
CA GLN A 271 4.14 5.17 -10.32
C GLN A 271 4.04 6.58 -10.91
N ALA A 272 2.85 6.94 -11.33
CA ALA A 272 2.60 8.24 -11.96
C ALA A 272 2.12 9.32 -10.97
N ASP A 273 1.47 8.93 -9.85
CA ASP A 273 0.67 9.85 -9.02
C ASP A 273 1.14 9.97 -7.54
N ARG A 274 2.30 9.43 -7.17
CA ARG A 274 2.80 9.49 -5.78
C ARG A 274 2.90 10.91 -5.24
N PHE A 275 3.43 11.80 -6.04
CA PHE A 275 3.81 13.14 -5.59
C PHE A 275 2.66 14.17 -5.66
N SER A 276 1.45 13.73 -5.96
CA SER A 276 0.23 14.54 -6.00
C SER A 276 -0.58 14.45 -4.70
N GLY A 277 0.10 14.38 -3.54
CA GLY A 277 -0.55 14.30 -2.23
C GLY A 277 -0.67 12.88 -1.63
N ASN A 278 -0.07 11.86 -2.28
CA ASN A 278 -0.18 10.46 -1.86
C ASN A 278 0.99 9.99 -0.97
N MET A 279 1.57 10.92 -0.20
CA MET A 279 2.60 10.61 0.80
C MET A 279 2.00 10.63 2.20
N HIS A 280 1.86 9.45 2.76
CA HIS A 280 1.22 9.23 4.05
C HIS A 280 2.22 8.72 5.08
N SER A 281 1.91 8.91 6.35
CA SER A 281 2.71 8.41 7.45
C SER A 281 1.85 7.76 8.52
N GLN A 282 2.51 6.98 9.35
CA GLN A 282 1.98 6.37 10.55
C GLN A 282 2.93 6.67 11.71
N LYS A 283 2.40 6.97 12.88
CA LYS A 283 3.20 7.16 14.07
C LYS A 283 3.59 5.81 14.66
N VAL A 284 4.90 5.64 14.94
CA VAL A 284 5.46 4.38 15.43
C VAL A 284 6.36 4.66 16.63
N TYR A 285 6.14 3.96 17.72
CA TYR A 285 7.09 3.91 18.83
C TYR A 285 8.25 3.00 18.47
N VAL A 286 9.47 3.44 18.73
CA VAL A 286 10.70 2.70 18.43
C VAL A 286 11.59 2.69 19.66
N TRP A 287 12.13 1.52 20.03
CA TRP A 287 13.07 1.35 21.15
C TRP A 287 14.06 0.23 20.86
N ILE A 288 15.08 0.12 21.71
CA ILE A 288 16.04 -0.98 21.69
C ILE A 288 15.73 -1.90 22.88
N GLU A 289 15.54 -3.18 22.60
CA GLU A 289 15.35 -4.21 23.61
C GLU A 289 16.31 -5.37 23.34
N ASN A 290 17.17 -5.71 24.30
CA ASN A 290 18.17 -6.75 24.15
C ASN A 290 19.05 -6.60 22.89
N GLY A 291 19.44 -5.36 22.57
CA GLY A 291 20.23 -5.02 21.38
C GLY A 291 19.46 -5.10 20.04
N ALA A 292 18.18 -5.41 20.05
CA ALA A 292 17.34 -5.48 18.87
C ALA A 292 16.41 -4.27 18.77
N LEU A 293 16.21 -3.77 17.54
CA LEU A 293 15.22 -2.75 17.26
C LEU A 293 13.82 -3.33 17.42
N LYS A 294 13.02 -2.72 18.28
CA LYS A 294 11.60 -2.99 18.46
C LYS A 294 10.79 -1.80 17.99
N HIS A 295 9.61 -2.08 17.49
CA HIS A 295 8.66 -1.02 17.11
C HIS A 295 7.22 -1.44 17.36
N LYS A 296 6.35 -0.45 17.57
CA LYS A 296 4.90 -0.65 17.74
C LYS A 296 4.15 0.53 17.15
N THR A 297 3.25 0.29 16.23
CA THR A 297 2.41 1.33 15.64
C THR A 297 1.51 1.95 16.71
N LYS A 298 1.46 3.28 16.77
CA LYS A 298 0.58 4.00 17.69
C LYS A 298 -0.88 3.74 17.30
N LYS A 299 -1.71 3.35 18.27
CA LYS A 299 -3.15 3.21 18.06
C LYS A 299 -3.81 4.56 17.78
N GLY A 300 -4.75 4.61 16.83
CA GLY A 300 -5.52 5.82 16.52
C GLY A 300 -6.55 6.16 17.58
N ASP A 301 -7.19 5.15 18.17
CA ASP A 301 -8.16 5.30 19.25
C ASP A 301 -7.49 5.78 20.54
N PRO A 302 -7.92 6.89 21.17
CA PRO A 302 -7.30 7.45 22.36
C PRO A 302 -7.24 6.49 23.54
N THR A 303 -8.30 5.71 23.79
CA THR A 303 -8.35 4.75 24.89
C THR A 303 -7.38 3.61 24.68
N LYS A 304 -7.39 3.02 23.48
CA LYS A 304 -6.43 1.96 23.09
C LYS A 304 -4.99 2.48 23.07
N ALA A 305 -4.78 3.76 22.72
CA ALA A 305 -3.46 4.39 22.77
C ALA A 305 -2.96 4.55 24.21
N ALA A 306 -3.83 4.93 25.14
CA ALA A 306 -3.48 5.03 26.56
C ALA A 306 -3.13 3.66 27.17
N GLU A 307 -3.86 2.61 26.82
CA GLU A 307 -3.53 1.24 27.23
C GLU A 307 -2.19 0.79 26.63
N GLN A 308 -1.98 1.08 25.35
CA GLN A 308 -0.73 0.74 24.66
C GLN A 308 0.50 1.37 25.31
N LEU A 309 0.39 2.60 25.84
CA LEU A 309 1.50 3.28 26.51
C LEU A 309 2.01 2.52 27.75
N LYS A 310 1.17 1.71 28.39
CA LYS A 310 1.60 0.85 29.52
C LYS A 310 2.57 -0.26 29.11
N GLU A 311 2.56 -0.61 27.82
CA GLU A 311 3.40 -1.66 27.23
C GLU A 311 4.63 -1.10 26.48
N ILE A 312 4.72 0.23 26.36
CA ILE A 312 5.83 0.91 25.66
C ILE A 312 6.86 1.35 26.68
N PRO A 313 8.15 0.98 26.52
CA PRO A 313 9.20 1.43 27.42
C PRO A 313 9.34 2.97 27.44
N PRO A 314 9.66 3.56 28.59
CA PRO A 314 9.78 5.03 28.73
C PRO A 314 10.85 5.65 27.80
N GLU A 315 11.86 4.89 27.41
CA GLU A 315 12.93 5.30 26.49
C GLU A 315 12.52 5.24 25.02
N ALA A 316 11.33 4.72 24.70
CA ALA A 316 10.86 4.65 23.33
C ALA A 316 10.60 6.05 22.75
N VAL A 317 11.03 6.28 21.52
CA VAL A 317 10.79 7.51 20.78
C VAL A 317 9.66 7.33 19.77
N LEU A 318 8.85 8.38 19.60
CA LEU A 318 7.73 8.38 18.64
C LEU A 318 8.18 9.03 17.34
N ILE A 319 8.12 8.29 16.24
CA ILE A 319 8.54 8.74 14.92
C ILE A 319 7.41 8.59 13.90
N ASN A 320 7.56 9.27 12.77
CA ASN A 320 6.72 9.05 11.59
C ASN A 320 7.43 8.06 10.65
N ARG A 321 6.72 7.00 10.26
CA ARG A 321 7.13 6.05 9.23
C ARG A 321 6.24 6.22 8.01
N MET A 322 6.80 6.09 6.82
CA MET A 322 6.02 6.15 5.59
C MET A 322 5.04 4.98 5.48
N ILE A 323 3.88 5.26 4.94
CA ILE A 323 2.93 4.29 4.43
C ILE A 323 2.72 4.60 2.96
N MET A 324 2.99 3.64 2.09
CA MET A 324 2.73 3.75 0.68
C MET A 324 1.31 3.26 0.38
N LYS A 325 0.42 4.22 0.16
CA LYS A 325 -0.98 4.03 -0.24
C LYS A 325 -1.21 4.51 -1.66
N ASP A 326 -2.44 4.31 -2.13
CA ASP A 326 -2.88 4.71 -3.47
C ASP A 326 -1.87 4.28 -4.54
N ASN A 327 -1.49 2.98 -4.43
CA ASN A 327 -0.53 2.31 -5.30
C ASN A 327 -1.15 1.87 -6.64
N ASP A 328 -2.39 2.25 -6.89
CA ASP A 328 -3.18 1.89 -8.06
C ASP A 328 -2.81 2.68 -9.34
N ALA A 329 -1.99 3.71 -9.22
CA ALA A 329 -1.47 4.46 -10.38
C ALA A 329 -0.13 3.91 -10.93
N GLY A 330 0.27 2.71 -10.54
CA GLY A 330 1.47 2.04 -11.08
C GLY A 330 1.15 1.20 -12.32
N LEU A 331 2.15 1.00 -13.18
CA LEU A 331 2.14 0.15 -14.39
C LEU A 331 1.14 0.57 -15.49
N ILE A 332 0.44 1.68 -15.37
CA ILE A 332 -0.58 2.13 -16.34
C ILE A 332 -0.01 3.14 -17.33
N SER A 333 0.54 4.22 -16.80
CA SER A 333 1.08 5.31 -17.63
C SER A 333 2.05 6.17 -16.84
N GLY A 334 3.13 6.57 -17.49
CA GLY A 334 4.13 7.44 -16.89
C GLY A 334 4.96 6.72 -15.80
N ASN A 335 6.00 7.39 -15.37
CA ASN A 335 6.84 6.99 -14.25
C ASN A 335 7.49 8.28 -13.71
N SER A 336 6.87 8.84 -12.66
CA SER A 336 7.31 10.12 -12.12
C SER A 336 8.73 10.06 -11.56
N ALA A 337 9.11 8.96 -10.91
CA ALA A 337 10.47 8.79 -10.38
C ALA A 337 11.52 8.79 -11.50
N LYS A 338 11.21 8.16 -12.65
CA LYS A 338 12.06 8.12 -13.84
C LYS A 338 12.11 9.47 -14.55
N THR A 339 10.95 10.08 -14.79
CA THR A 339 10.82 11.38 -15.49
C THR A 339 11.60 12.49 -14.80
N TYR A 340 11.65 12.49 -13.48
CA TYR A 340 12.36 13.48 -12.68
C TYR A 340 13.75 13.04 -12.22
N HIS A 341 14.23 11.90 -12.72
CA HIS A 341 15.55 11.34 -12.41
C HIS A 341 15.79 11.23 -10.89
N LEU A 342 14.76 10.77 -10.15
CA LEU A 342 14.84 10.76 -8.69
C LEU A 342 15.81 9.68 -8.18
N LEU A 343 15.81 8.51 -8.83
CA LEU A 343 16.67 7.39 -8.43
C LEU A 343 18.15 7.70 -8.67
N GLU A 344 18.48 8.43 -9.74
CA GLU A 344 19.83 8.87 -10.08
C GLU A 344 20.38 9.91 -9.07
N LYS A 345 19.50 10.58 -8.33
CA LYS A 345 19.89 11.59 -7.33
C LYS A 345 20.13 11.00 -5.95
N ILE A 346 19.65 9.79 -5.66
CA ILE A 346 19.79 9.15 -4.34
C ILE A 346 21.28 8.98 -3.99
N SER A 347 21.68 9.47 -2.82
CA SER A 347 23.02 9.28 -2.25
C SER A 347 23.04 8.35 -1.05
N HIS A 348 21.88 8.03 -0.46
CA HIS A 348 21.76 7.16 0.73
C HIS A 348 20.71 6.09 0.51
N MET A 349 21.03 4.85 0.87
CA MET A 349 20.13 3.71 0.80
C MET A 349 20.45 2.71 1.91
N ASP A 350 19.46 1.90 2.30
CA ASP A 350 19.69 0.75 3.17
C ASP A 350 20.42 -0.35 2.37
N ALA A 351 21.51 -0.85 2.93
CA ALA A 351 22.30 -1.93 2.33
C ALA A 351 21.47 -3.20 2.10
N LYS A 352 20.52 -3.50 2.99
CA LYS A 352 19.64 -4.67 2.85
C LYS A 352 18.69 -4.50 1.66
N THR A 353 18.07 -3.33 1.51
CA THR A 353 17.21 -3.02 0.36
C THR A 353 17.99 -3.12 -0.95
N TYR A 354 19.21 -2.57 -1.00
CA TYR A 354 20.09 -2.67 -2.18
C TYR A 354 20.41 -4.12 -2.54
N ASN A 355 20.81 -4.94 -1.57
CA ASN A 355 21.13 -6.35 -1.82
C ASN A 355 19.90 -7.14 -2.27
N ARG A 356 18.72 -6.89 -1.67
CA ARG A 356 17.45 -7.50 -2.09
C ARG A 356 17.05 -7.08 -3.51
N LEU A 357 17.38 -5.88 -3.94
CA LEU A 357 17.16 -5.46 -5.33
C LEU A 357 18.01 -6.29 -6.30
N LEU A 358 19.28 -6.55 -5.97
CA LEU A 358 20.15 -7.42 -6.79
C LEU A 358 19.62 -8.87 -6.86
N ASP A 359 19.08 -9.37 -5.74
CA ASP A 359 18.47 -10.69 -5.70
C ASP A 359 17.16 -10.72 -6.51
N LEU A 360 16.32 -9.69 -6.40
CA LEU A 360 15.10 -9.55 -7.20
C LEU A 360 15.41 -9.59 -8.69
N GLN A 361 16.46 -8.89 -9.15
CA GLN A 361 16.88 -8.91 -10.54
C GLN A 361 17.18 -10.33 -11.04
N LYS A 362 17.83 -11.16 -10.22
CA LYS A 362 18.12 -12.57 -10.55
C LYS A 362 16.81 -13.40 -10.58
N GLU A 363 15.96 -13.22 -9.58
CA GLU A 363 14.69 -13.95 -9.48
C GLU A 363 13.78 -13.68 -10.69
N LEU A 364 13.70 -12.44 -11.15
CA LEU A 364 12.87 -12.04 -12.30
C LEU A 364 13.33 -12.64 -13.64
N GLN A 365 14.48 -13.30 -13.70
CA GLN A 365 14.90 -14.05 -14.89
C GLN A 365 14.25 -15.45 -14.96
N LYS A 366 13.70 -15.95 -13.87
CA LYS A 366 13.12 -17.28 -13.77
C LYS A 366 11.70 -17.32 -14.38
N PRO A 367 11.39 -18.30 -15.26
CA PRO A 367 10.08 -18.41 -15.88
C PRO A 367 8.92 -18.56 -14.87
N GLU A 368 9.14 -19.32 -13.79
CA GLU A 368 8.14 -19.53 -12.73
C GLU A 368 7.78 -18.24 -12.01
N VAL A 369 8.71 -17.28 -11.90
CA VAL A 369 8.43 -15.96 -11.30
C VAL A 369 7.57 -15.14 -12.25
N ALA A 370 7.84 -15.15 -13.56
CA ALA A 370 6.99 -14.49 -14.55
C ALA A 370 5.56 -15.05 -14.53
N GLN A 371 5.45 -16.37 -14.47
CA GLN A 371 4.17 -17.05 -14.37
C GLN A 371 3.44 -16.64 -13.08
N TRP A 372 4.13 -16.62 -11.95
CA TRP A 372 3.57 -16.22 -10.66
C TRP A 372 2.97 -14.81 -10.69
N TYR A 373 3.69 -13.81 -11.23
CA TYR A 373 3.15 -12.45 -11.38
C TYR A 373 1.87 -12.42 -12.23
N GLN A 374 1.81 -13.21 -13.29
CA GLN A 374 0.65 -13.25 -14.18
C GLN A 374 -0.53 -14.00 -13.58
N THR A 375 -0.28 -15.14 -12.92
CA THR A 375 -1.36 -15.96 -12.36
C THR A 375 -1.83 -15.50 -11.00
N GLU A 376 -0.92 -15.08 -10.13
CA GLU A 376 -1.28 -14.75 -8.73
C GLU A 376 -1.60 -13.26 -8.54
N LEU A 377 -0.92 -12.35 -9.28
CA LEU A 377 -1.10 -10.92 -9.11
C LEU A 377 -1.85 -10.26 -10.28
N LEU A 378 -2.37 -11.06 -11.22
CA LEU A 378 -3.14 -10.59 -12.38
C LEU A 378 -2.35 -9.65 -13.32
N PHE A 379 -1.03 -9.72 -13.32
CA PHE A 379 -0.20 -8.94 -14.24
C PHE A 379 -0.41 -9.41 -15.68
N THR A 380 -0.46 -8.49 -16.62
CA THR A 380 -0.26 -8.84 -18.03
C THR A 380 1.21 -9.16 -18.29
N ALA A 381 1.50 -9.83 -19.41
CA ALA A 381 2.89 -10.04 -19.85
C ALA A 381 3.64 -8.71 -20.05
N THR A 382 2.93 -7.65 -20.48
CA THR A 382 3.48 -6.29 -20.63
C THR A 382 3.83 -5.67 -19.27
N ASP A 383 2.99 -5.82 -18.25
CA ASP A 383 3.26 -5.31 -16.90
C ASP A 383 4.52 -5.94 -16.32
N PHE A 384 4.61 -7.27 -16.41
CA PHE A 384 5.79 -8.01 -15.94
C PHE A 384 7.06 -7.56 -16.68
N LYS A 385 7.00 -7.43 -18.02
CA LYS A 385 8.13 -6.95 -18.83
C LYS A 385 8.55 -5.54 -18.44
N THR A 386 7.60 -4.65 -18.21
CA THR A 386 7.86 -3.26 -17.78
C THR A 386 8.52 -3.23 -16.41
N MET A 387 7.97 -3.93 -15.43
CA MET A 387 8.52 -4.03 -14.08
C MET A 387 9.93 -4.60 -14.09
N LYS A 388 10.15 -5.73 -14.79
CA LYS A 388 11.47 -6.35 -14.94
C LYS A 388 12.48 -5.39 -15.55
N GLY A 389 12.13 -4.71 -16.65
CA GLY A 389 13.00 -3.71 -17.28
C GLY A 389 13.32 -2.53 -16.35
N ASN A 390 12.38 -2.10 -15.51
CA ASN A 390 12.63 -1.08 -14.50
C ASN A 390 13.57 -1.58 -13.40
N VAL A 391 13.47 -2.84 -12.97
CA VAL A 391 14.40 -3.44 -12.01
C VAL A 391 15.82 -3.50 -12.60
N ASP A 392 15.98 -3.95 -13.85
CA ASP A 392 17.28 -3.97 -14.53
C ASP A 392 17.90 -2.57 -14.59
N GLN A 393 17.09 -1.56 -14.94
CA GLN A 393 17.53 -0.17 -14.99
C GLN A 393 17.86 0.38 -13.59
N ALA A 394 17.07 0.07 -12.58
CA ALA A 394 17.35 0.48 -11.20
C ALA A 394 18.67 -0.09 -10.68
N VAL A 395 18.93 -1.37 -10.94
CA VAL A 395 20.22 -2.01 -10.61
C VAL A 395 21.37 -1.31 -11.31
N GLN A 396 21.25 -1.01 -12.61
CA GLN A 396 22.29 -0.31 -13.36
C GLN A 396 22.58 1.08 -12.77
N ILE A 397 21.53 1.85 -12.49
CA ILE A 397 21.64 3.19 -11.89
C ILE A 397 22.34 3.12 -10.53
N LEU A 398 21.84 2.30 -9.61
CA LEU A 398 22.34 2.24 -8.24
C LEU A 398 23.74 1.61 -8.16
N SER A 399 24.08 0.63 -8.99
CA SER A 399 25.43 0.10 -9.08
C SER A 399 26.42 1.17 -9.56
N SER A 400 26.08 1.91 -10.63
CA SER A 400 26.90 3.05 -11.08
C SER A 400 27.03 4.15 -10.02
N ARG A 401 25.99 4.37 -9.22
CA ARG A 401 26.02 5.33 -8.10
C ARG A 401 26.89 4.85 -6.95
N LYS A 402 26.92 3.54 -6.65
CA LYS A 402 27.77 2.95 -5.62
C LYS A 402 29.24 3.25 -5.88
N ASP A 403 29.67 3.20 -7.13
CA ASP A 403 31.05 3.52 -7.54
C ASP A 403 31.37 5.02 -7.46
N LYS A 404 30.35 5.88 -7.38
CA LYS A 404 30.46 7.36 -7.44
C LYS A 404 29.98 8.09 -6.19
N GLY A 405 29.70 7.39 -5.08
CA GLY A 405 29.29 8.01 -3.83
C GLY A 405 27.87 7.72 -3.35
N LEU A 406 27.27 6.57 -3.73
CA LEU A 406 26.12 6.04 -3.03
C LEU A 406 26.59 5.43 -1.70
N PHE A 407 26.08 5.95 -0.60
CA PHE A 407 26.30 5.41 0.73
C PHE A 407 25.23 4.37 1.03
N LEU A 408 25.66 3.17 1.46
CA LEU A 408 24.75 2.13 1.92
C LEU A 408 24.61 2.21 3.47
N ASP A 409 24.25 3.41 3.95
CA ASP A 409 24.32 3.81 5.35
C ASP A 409 22.96 4.13 5.98
N ALA A 410 21.88 4.08 5.24
CA ALA A 410 20.52 4.31 5.76
C ALA A 410 19.98 3.11 6.57
N ASN A 411 20.82 2.47 7.37
CA ASN A 411 20.45 1.31 8.19
C ASN A 411 19.99 1.75 9.58
N VAL A 412 18.68 1.85 9.74
CA VAL A 412 18.03 2.26 11.01
C VAL A 412 18.46 1.36 12.17
N SER A 413 18.53 0.04 11.95
CA SER A 413 18.88 -0.90 13.02
C SER A 413 20.35 -0.75 13.48
N ALA A 414 21.28 -0.48 12.55
CA ALA A 414 22.67 -0.21 12.89
C ALA A 414 22.82 1.13 13.65
N ALA A 415 22.15 2.19 13.12
CA ALA A 415 22.15 3.51 13.73
C ALA A 415 21.67 3.51 15.19
N LEU A 416 20.60 2.74 15.47
CA LEU A 416 20.01 2.65 16.81
C LEU A 416 20.87 1.83 17.79
N ARG A 417 21.71 0.91 17.30
CA ARG A 417 22.61 0.13 18.16
C ARG A 417 23.86 0.91 18.58
N GLY A 418 24.18 1.98 17.86
CA GLY A 418 25.43 2.70 18.02
C GLY A 418 26.56 1.86 17.42
N ALA A 419 26.86 2.08 16.14
CA ALA A 419 28.02 1.48 15.50
C ALA A 419 29.31 2.09 16.07
#